data_d8151e11732d06eaa5b172c3099aaff9
#
_entry.id   d8151e11732d06eaa5b172c3099aaff9
#
_cell.length_a   1.000
_cell.length_b   1.000
_cell.length_c   1.000
_cell.angle_alpha   90.00
_cell.angle_beta   90.00
_cell.angle_gamma   90.00
#
_symmetry.space_group_name_H-M   'P 1'
#
loop_
_entity.id
_entity.type
_entity.pdbx_description
1 polymer ?
#
loop_
_entity_poly.entity_id
_entity_poly.type
_entity_poly.pdbx_seq_one_letter_code
_entity_poly.pdbx_strand_id
1 'polypeptide(L)'
;MQARWVGGFTMKIDGNRKQDRATELVLTYYSAFNRGDWDGMLALLADDVVHDLNQGARETGREAFATFLARMHASYREQLRDIVVLASLDGDRAAAEYVVHGEYHGSDEGLPPATGQTYVLPGGAFFEIHDDRIARVTNYYNLQDWIAQVGG
;
A
#
# COMPACT_ATOMS: atom_id res chain seq x y z
N MET A 1 3.77 41.47 22.62
CA MET A 1 3.53 40.06 23.01
C MET A 1 2.96 39.19 21.90
N GLN A 2 2.51 39.75 20.79
CA GLN A 2 1.90 39.00 19.68
C GLN A 2 2.88 38.45 18.63
N ALA A 3 4.10 38.94 18.55
CA ALA A 3 5.10 38.52 17.54
C ALA A 3 5.77 37.15 17.82
N ARG A 4 5.64 36.61 19.04
CA ARG A 4 6.23 35.29 19.40
C ARG A 4 5.42 34.09 18.93
N TRP A 5 4.17 34.27 18.59
CA TRP A 5 3.30 33.20 18.15
C TRP A 5 3.43 32.87 16.67
N VAL A 6 3.84 33.82 15.85
CA VAL A 6 3.95 33.67 14.39
C VAL A 6 5.12 32.77 13.99
N GLY A 7 6.26 32.84 14.73
CA GLY A 7 7.44 32.02 14.44
C GLY A 7 7.27 30.53 14.75
N GLY A 8 6.53 30.19 15.80
CA GLY A 8 6.25 28.79 16.17
C GLY A 8 5.27 28.11 15.22
N PHE A 9 4.36 28.87 14.62
CA PHE A 9 3.38 28.38 13.67
C PHE A 9 4.03 28.06 12.31
N THR A 10 4.98 28.88 11.87
CA THR A 10 5.69 28.68 10.59
C THR A 10 6.57 27.44 10.60
N MET A 11 7.21 27.10 11.72
CA MET A 11 8.01 25.87 11.85
C MET A 11 7.15 24.61 11.83
N LYS A 12 5.96 24.62 12.40
CA LYS A 12 5.01 23.49 12.32
C LYS A 12 4.51 23.25 10.90
N ILE A 13 4.27 24.28 10.12
CA ILE A 13 3.80 24.18 8.74
C ILE A 13 4.89 23.57 7.85
N ASP A 14 6.14 23.91 8.03
CA ASP A 14 7.24 23.38 7.21
C ASP A 14 7.58 21.92 7.55
N GLY A 15 7.45 21.50 8.81
CA GLY A 15 7.53 20.10 9.21
C GLY A 15 6.37 19.26 8.66
N ASN A 16 5.17 19.82 8.59
CA ASN A 16 3.98 19.14 8.09
C ASN A 16 4.00 18.91 6.57
N ARG A 17 4.64 19.76 5.78
CA ARG A 17 4.65 19.63 4.31
C ARG A 17 5.29 18.34 3.80
N LYS A 18 6.40 17.90 4.39
CA LYS A 18 7.06 16.64 4.00
C LYS A 18 6.20 15.44 4.40
N GLN A 19 5.68 15.47 5.62
CA GLN A 19 4.76 14.47 6.14
C GLN A 19 3.48 14.40 5.32
N ASP A 20 2.90 15.55 4.98
CA ASP A 20 1.66 15.64 4.19
C ASP A 20 1.87 15.09 2.77
N ARG A 21 3.00 15.41 2.11
CA ARG A 21 3.34 14.86 0.79
C ARG A 21 3.49 13.34 0.82
N ALA A 22 4.14 12.81 1.83
CA ALA A 22 4.27 11.35 2.00
C ALA A 22 2.90 10.69 2.19
N THR A 23 2.05 11.29 3.02
CA THR A 23 0.67 10.83 3.23
C THR A 23 -0.13 10.86 1.94
N GLU A 24 -0.10 11.95 1.21
CA GLU A 24 -0.79 12.10 -0.09
C GLU A 24 -0.30 11.09 -1.13
N LEU A 25 1.01 10.84 -1.19
CA LEU A 25 1.60 9.87 -2.10
C LEU A 25 1.04 8.46 -1.86
N VAL A 26 0.99 8.02 -0.60
CA VAL A 26 0.47 6.70 -0.24
C VAL A 26 -1.05 6.62 -0.46
N LEU A 27 -1.80 7.67 -0.13
CA LEU A 27 -3.25 7.71 -0.41
C LEU A 27 -3.53 7.68 -1.91
N THR A 28 -2.74 8.38 -2.73
CA THR A 28 -2.86 8.34 -4.19
C THR A 28 -2.56 6.94 -4.74
N TYR A 29 -1.55 6.26 -4.19
CA TYR A 29 -1.22 4.88 -4.52
C TYR A 29 -2.40 3.94 -4.27
N TYR A 30 -3.05 4.00 -3.10
CA TYR A 30 -4.21 3.18 -2.79
C TYR A 30 -5.47 3.59 -3.54
N SER A 31 -5.64 4.87 -3.86
CA SER A 31 -6.72 5.33 -4.72
C SER A 31 -6.62 4.75 -6.13
N ALA A 32 -5.41 4.70 -6.68
CA ALA A 32 -5.16 4.04 -7.97
C ALA A 32 -5.46 2.53 -7.89
N PHE A 33 -5.03 1.85 -6.83
CA PHE A 33 -5.35 0.45 -6.58
C PHE A 33 -6.87 0.21 -6.60
N ASN A 34 -7.62 0.99 -5.85
CA ASN A 34 -9.07 0.83 -5.73
C ASN A 34 -9.82 1.09 -7.04
N ARG A 35 -9.25 1.89 -7.94
CA ARG A 35 -9.80 2.11 -9.30
C ARG A 35 -9.36 1.06 -10.32
N GLY A 36 -8.43 0.18 -9.96
CA GLY A 36 -7.78 -0.71 -10.91
C GLY A 36 -6.86 0.02 -11.90
N ASP A 37 -6.38 1.19 -11.53
CA ASP A 37 -5.44 2.00 -12.33
C ASP A 37 -4.00 1.57 -12.04
N TRP A 38 -3.60 0.46 -12.65
CA TRP A 38 -2.28 -0.15 -12.42
C TRP A 38 -1.16 0.74 -12.96
N ASP A 39 -1.36 1.39 -14.09
CA ASP A 39 -0.38 2.35 -14.65
C ASP A 39 -0.20 3.56 -13.73
N GLY A 40 -1.29 4.05 -13.15
CA GLY A 40 -1.26 5.11 -12.14
C GLY A 40 -0.50 4.71 -10.88
N MET A 41 -0.66 3.47 -10.40
CA MET A 41 0.12 2.94 -9.28
C MET A 41 1.61 2.88 -9.62
N LEU A 42 1.95 2.29 -10.76
CA LEU A 42 3.34 2.10 -11.18
C LEU A 42 4.07 3.43 -11.39
N ALA A 43 3.37 4.46 -11.85
CA ALA A 43 3.93 5.80 -12.03
C ALA A 43 4.40 6.46 -10.72
N LEU A 44 3.89 6.01 -9.57
CA LEU A 44 4.26 6.53 -8.25
C LEU A 44 5.48 5.82 -7.65
N LEU A 45 5.94 4.73 -8.27
CA LEU A 45 7.05 3.91 -7.79
C LEU A 45 8.38 4.39 -8.38
N ALA A 46 9.45 4.25 -7.61
CA ALA A 46 10.80 4.36 -8.12
C ALA A 46 11.08 3.24 -9.13
N ASP A 47 12.01 3.46 -10.08
CA ASP A 47 12.35 2.46 -11.10
C ASP A 47 12.90 1.17 -10.48
N ASP A 48 13.65 1.30 -9.38
CA ASP A 48 14.26 0.21 -8.61
C ASP A 48 13.48 -0.13 -7.34
N VAL A 49 12.17 0.11 -7.33
CA VAL A 49 11.31 -0.17 -6.18
C VAL A 49 11.51 -1.57 -5.62
N VAL A 50 11.59 -1.67 -4.31
CA VAL A 50 11.67 -2.95 -3.59
C VAL A 50 10.27 -3.33 -3.13
N HIS A 51 9.88 -4.56 -3.38
CA HIS A 51 8.61 -5.12 -2.97
C HIS A 51 8.84 -6.36 -2.10
N ASP A 52 8.50 -6.26 -0.84
CA ASP A 52 8.53 -7.39 0.10
C ASP A 52 7.12 -7.99 0.16
N LEU A 53 6.97 -9.18 -0.39
CA LEU A 53 5.72 -9.91 -0.38
C LEU A 53 5.43 -10.48 1.01
N ASN A 54 4.16 -10.52 1.39
CA ASN A 54 3.78 -11.17 2.64
C ASN A 54 4.14 -12.66 2.59
N GLN A 55 4.98 -13.11 3.54
CA GLN A 55 5.49 -14.49 3.62
C GLN A 55 6.20 -14.95 2.35
N GLY A 56 6.62 -14.03 1.52
CA GLY A 56 7.27 -14.29 0.25
C GLY A 56 8.67 -13.72 0.15
N ALA A 57 9.20 -13.78 -1.05
CA ALA A 57 10.50 -13.22 -1.38
C ALA A 57 10.44 -11.70 -1.58
N ARG A 58 11.61 -11.09 -1.60
CA ARG A 58 11.79 -9.72 -2.06
C ARG A 58 11.93 -9.70 -3.58
N GLU A 59 11.18 -8.84 -4.21
CA GLU A 59 11.28 -8.54 -5.65
C GLU A 59 11.80 -7.11 -5.82
N THR A 60 12.48 -6.84 -6.92
CA THR A 60 13.05 -5.52 -7.20
C THR A 60 12.70 -5.09 -8.63
N GLY A 61 12.33 -3.82 -8.76
CA GLY A 61 12.05 -3.17 -10.02
C GLY A 61 10.57 -3.02 -10.33
N ARG A 62 10.27 -1.97 -11.08
CA ARG A 62 8.90 -1.62 -11.48
C ARG A 62 8.28 -2.69 -12.38
N GLU A 63 9.07 -3.34 -13.22
CA GLU A 63 8.61 -4.43 -14.10
C GLU A 63 8.16 -5.66 -13.32
N ALA A 64 8.93 -6.07 -12.30
CA ALA A 64 8.53 -7.15 -11.39
C ALA A 64 7.24 -6.79 -10.64
N PHE A 65 7.11 -5.55 -10.21
CA PHE A 65 5.89 -5.06 -9.55
C PHE A 65 4.68 -5.11 -10.49
N ALA A 66 4.84 -4.72 -11.76
CA ALA A 66 3.78 -4.82 -12.78
C ALA A 66 3.33 -6.26 -13.00
N THR A 67 4.28 -7.20 -13.07
CA THR A 67 4.00 -8.64 -13.19
C THR A 67 3.22 -9.16 -11.98
N PHE A 68 3.61 -8.74 -10.78
CA PHE A 68 2.88 -9.07 -9.55
C PHE A 68 1.43 -8.56 -9.58
N LEU A 69 1.21 -7.31 -9.97
CA LEU A 69 -0.14 -6.73 -10.07
C LEU A 69 -1.02 -7.49 -11.07
N ALA A 70 -0.46 -7.87 -12.22
CA ALA A 70 -1.18 -8.64 -13.23
C ALA A 70 -1.60 -10.03 -12.70
N ARG A 71 -0.70 -10.71 -11.97
CA ARG A 71 -0.99 -12.00 -11.33
C ARG A 71 -2.07 -11.86 -10.27
N MET A 72 -1.97 -10.83 -9.42
CA MET A 72 -2.98 -10.56 -8.38
C MET A 72 -4.34 -10.27 -8.99
N HIS A 73 -4.39 -9.46 -10.04
CA HIS A 73 -5.65 -9.13 -10.71
C HIS A 73 -6.32 -10.36 -11.36
N ALA A 74 -5.54 -11.34 -11.80
CA ALA A 74 -6.09 -12.60 -12.35
C ALA A 74 -6.81 -13.44 -11.30
N SER A 75 -6.46 -13.32 -10.02
CA SER A 75 -6.98 -14.17 -8.94
C SER A 75 -7.89 -13.45 -7.96
N TYR A 76 -7.71 -12.15 -7.77
CA TYR A 76 -8.38 -11.41 -6.70
C TYR A 76 -9.01 -10.13 -7.23
N ARG A 77 -10.19 -9.81 -6.70
CA ARG A 77 -10.84 -8.49 -6.82
C ARG A 77 -10.94 -7.90 -5.44
N GLU A 78 -10.23 -6.82 -5.20
CA GLU A 78 -10.09 -6.24 -3.88
C GLU A 78 -10.39 -4.75 -3.86
N GLN A 79 -11.05 -4.32 -2.79
CA GLN A 79 -11.22 -2.92 -2.43
C GLN A 79 -10.67 -2.71 -1.02
N LEU A 80 -9.80 -1.73 -0.87
CA LEU A 80 -9.29 -1.33 0.43
C LEU A 80 -10.20 -0.28 1.03
N ARG A 81 -10.62 -0.49 2.28
CA ARG A 81 -11.47 0.41 3.04
C ARG A 81 -10.81 0.79 4.35
N ASP A 82 -11.31 1.85 4.97
CA ASP A 82 -10.83 2.33 6.27
C ASP A 82 -9.32 2.56 6.28
N ILE A 83 -8.79 3.14 5.20
CA ILE A 83 -7.37 3.37 5.01
C ILE A 83 -6.91 4.49 5.94
N VAL A 84 -5.95 4.18 6.81
CA VAL A 84 -5.25 5.15 7.65
C VAL A 84 -3.78 5.16 7.27
N VAL A 85 -3.24 6.33 6.96
CA VAL A 85 -1.83 6.51 6.62
C VAL A 85 -1.13 7.34 7.70
N LEU A 86 -0.01 6.84 8.17
CA LEU A 86 0.89 7.50 9.09
C LEU A 86 2.22 7.74 8.39
N ALA A 87 2.75 8.95 8.46
CA ALA A 87 4.02 9.29 7.84
C ALA A 87 4.99 9.87 8.89
N SER A 88 6.29 9.63 8.69
CA SER A 88 7.34 10.23 9.50
C SER A 88 7.44 11.73 9.23
N LEU A 89 7.96 12.49 10.19
CA LEU A 89 8.08 13.94 10.09
C LEU A 89 8.96 14.40 8.92
N ASP A 90 9.98 13.61 8.57
CA ASP A 90 10.87 13.86 7.43
C ASP A 90 10.27 13.42 6.08
N GLY A 91 9.15 12.69 6.10
CA GLY A 91 8.48 12.21 4.90
C GLY A 91 9.17 11.04 4.20
N ASP A 92 10.20 10.44 4.80
CA ASP A 92 10.97 9.34 4.20
C ASP A 92 10.35 7.97 4.45
N ARG A 93 9.42 7.88 5.39
CA ARG A 93 8.73 6.64 5.76
C ARG A 93 7.24 6.87 5.91
N ALA A 94 6.47 5.85 5.56
CA ALA A 94 5.05 5.81 5.86
C ALA A 94 4.61 4.40 6.21
N ALA A 95 3.48 4.32 6.88
CA ALA A 95 2.77 3.09 7.15
C ALA A 95 1.29 3.29 6.84
N ALA A 96 0.62 2.22 6.45
CA ALA A 96 -0.82 2.23 6.27
C ALA A 96 -1.44 1.00 6.91
N GLU A 97 -2.63 1.16 7.47
CA GLU A 97 -3.52 0.05 7.82
C GLU A 97 -4.83 0.21 7.06
N TYR A 98 -5.44 -0.89 6.73
CA TYR A 98 -6.67 -0.93 5.95
C TYR A 98 -7.42 -2.25 6.18
N VAL A 99 -8.64 -2.31 5.68
CA VAL A 99 -9.41 -3.54 5.62
C VAL A 99 -9.64 -3.90 4.15
N VAL A 100 -9.19 -5.08 3.76
CA VAL A 100 -9.39 -5.63 2.42
C VAL A 100 -10.78 -6.25 2.34
N HIS A 101 -11.60 -5.81 1.41
CA HIS A 101 -12.83 -6.47 1.00
C HIS A 101 -12.59 -7.12 -0.36
N GLY A 102 -12.51 -8.43 -0.38
CA GLY A 102 -12.06 -9.17 -1.55
C GLY A 102 -12.97 -10.28 -2.00
N GLU A 103 -12.76 -10.68 -3.24
CA GLU A 103 -13.35 -11.87 -3.88
C GLU A 103 -12.24 -12.68 -4.53
N TYR A 104 -12.17 -13.95 -4.21
CA TYR A 104 -11.23 -14.91 -4.78
C TYR A 104 -11.88 -15.60 -5.98
N HIS A 105 -11.53 -15.15 -7.19
CA HIS A 105 -12.20 -15.60 -8.42
C HIS A 105 -11.33 -16.42 -9.37
N GLY A 106 -10.00 -16.38 -9.20
CA GLY A 106 -9.06 -17.19 -9.98
C GLY A 106 -8.13 -17.95 -9.03
N SER A 107 -8.02 -19.27 -9.17
CA SER A 107 -7.17 -20.08 -8.30
C SER A 107 -5.71 -19.67 -8.39
N ASP A 108 -5.07 -19.47 -7.24
CA ASP A 108 -3.65 -19.16 -7.12
C ASP A 108 -2.89 -20.40 -6.63
N GLU A 109 -1.66 -20.58 -7.12
CA GLU A 109 -0.86 -21.78 -6.87
C GLU A 109 -0.58 -21.98 -5.38
N GLY A 110 -0.77 -23.20 -4.90
CA GLY A 110 -0.54 -23.55 -3.49
C GLY A 110 -1.61 -23.09 -2.52
N LEU A 111 -2.70 -22.49 -3.00
CA LEU A 111 -3.82 -22.00 -2.21
C LEU A 111 -5.09 -22.80 -2.49
N PRO A 112 -6.14 -22.71 -1.64
CA PRO A 112 -7.41 -23.36 -1.91
C PRO A 112 -7.97 -22.97 -3.28
N PRO A 113 -8.79 -23.85 -3.94
CA PRO A 113 -9.39 -23.50 -5.22
C PRO A 113 -10.36 -22.32 -5.10
N ALA A 114 -10.34 -21.42 -6.08
CA ALA A 114 -11.23 -20.27 -6.15
C ALA A 114 -12.61 -20.69 -6.65
N THR A 115 -13.65 -20.22 -5.95
CA THR A 115 -15.07 -20.42 -6.27
C THR A 115 -15.89 -19.14 -6.13
N GLY A 116 -15.24 -17.98 -6.12
CA GLY A 116 -15.91 -16.70 -5.86
C GLY A 116 -16.07 -16.38 -4.37
N GLN A 117 -15.30 -17.01 -3.50
CA GLN A 117 -15.34 -16.76 -2.05
C GLN A 117 -15.03 -15.29 -1.77
N THR A 118 -15.82 -14.71 -0.88
CA THR A 118 -15.55 -13.36 -0.37
C THR A 118 -14.80 -13.42 0.95
N TYR A 119 -14.01 -12.39 1.24
CA TYR A 119 -13.28 -12.26 2.48
C TYR A 119 -13.17 -10.81 2.92
N VAL A 120 -13.01 -10.63 4.22
CA VAL A 120 -12.70 -9.35 4.86
C VAL A 120 -11.47 -9.55 5.71
N LEU A 121 -10.38 -8.86 5.38
CA LEU A 121 -9.07 -9.12 5.96
C LEU A 121 -8.37 -7.82 6.34
N PRO A 122 -8.03 -7.63 7.63
CA PRO A 122 -7.15 -6.54 8.02
C PRO A 122 -5.76 -6.70 7.40
N GLY A 123 -5.18 -5.61 6.97
CA GLY A 123 -3.84 -5.60 6.41
C GLY A 123 -3.10 -4.31 6.69
N GLY A 124 -1.82 -4.31 6.40
CA GLY A 124 -0.98 -3.15 6.56
C GLY A 124 0.24 -3.20 5.65
N ALA A 125 0.84 -2.03 5.46
CA ALA A 125 2.03 -1.91 4.64
C ALA A 125 2.98 -0.85 5.20
N PHE A 126 4.26 -1.03 4.92
CA PHE A 126 5.30 -0.06 5.22
C PHE A 126 5.99 0.40 3.95
N PHE A 127 6.30 1.70 3.90
CA PHE A 127 6.84 2.36 2.72
C PHE A 127 8.15 3.07 3.04
N GLU A 128 9.08 3.00 2.09
CA GLU A 128 10.18 3.96 1.96
C GLU A 128 9.87 4.90 0.82
N ILE A 129 10.17 6.19 1.02
CA ILE A 129 9.89 7.25 0.07
C ILE A 129 11.18 8.03 -0.19
N HIS A 130 11.57 8.14 -1.45
CA HIS A 130 12.72 8.92 -1.90
C HIS A 130 12.33 9.71 -3.15
N ASP A 131 12.72 10.97 -3.19
CA ASP A 131 12.46 11.87 -4.34
C ASP A 131 10.98 11.87 -4.79
N ASP A 132 10.07 11.95 -3.83
CA ASP A 132 8.61 11.93 -4.04
C ASP A 132 8.09 10.66 -4.75
N ARG A 133 8.82 9.54 -4.65
CA ARG A 133 8.43 8.24 -5.19
C ARG A 133 8.51 7.16 -4.11
N ILE A 134 7.68 6.16 -4.25
CA ILE A 134 7.71 4.98 -3.38
C ILE A 134 8.90 4.11 -3.79
N ALA A 135 9.87 3.96 -2.89
CA ALA A 135 11.08 3.19 -3.11
C ALA A 135 11.01 1.75 -2.56
N ARG A 136 10.14 1.52 -1.57
CA ARG A 136 9.85 0.19 -1.02
C ARG A 136 8.41 0.09 -0.59
N VAL A 137 7.82 -1.07 -0.85
CA VAL A 137 6.53 -1.49 -0.31
C VAL A 137 6.72 -2.83 0.38
N THR A 138 6.35 -2.92 1.65
CA THR A 138 6.35 -4.17 2.42
C THR A 138 4.95 -4.42 2.95
N ASN A 139 4.34 -5.52 2.55
CA ASN A 139 2.96 -5.86 2.91
C ASN A 139 2.91 -6.90 4.02
N TYR A 140 1.97 -6.74 4.93
CA TYR A 140 1.66 -7.70 5.99
C TYR A 140 0.15 -7.94 6.06
N TYR A 141 -0.22 -9.21 6.06
CA TYR A 141 -1.56 -9.66 6.39
C TYR A 141 -1.51 -11.09 6.94
N ASN A 142 -2.55 -11.51 7.62
CA ASN A 142 -2.63 -12.85 8.18
C ASN A 142 -3.12 -13.85 7.12
N LEU A 143 -2.17 -14.58 6.50
CA LEU A 143 -2.48 -15.58 5.49
C LEU A 143 -3.35 -16.71 6.03
N GLN A 144 -3.16 -17.13 7.29
CA GLN A 144 -3.96 -18.20 7.89
C GLN A 144 -5.41 -17.79 8.07
N ASP A 145 -5.67 -16.52 8.42
CA ASP A 145 -7.02 -15.99 8.49
C ASP A 145 -7.68 -15.98 7.10
N TRP A 146 -6.96 -15.53 6.06
CA TRP A 146 -7.44 -15.58 4.69
C TRP A 146 -7.78 -17.02 4.26
N ILE A 147 -6.89 -17.99 4.51
CA ILE A 147 -7.11 -19.40 4.19
C ILE A 147 -8.34 -19.93 4.92
N ALA A 148 -8.53 -19.58 6.18
CA ALA A 148 -9.71 -19.99 6.95
C ALA A 148 -11.01 -19.45 6.35
N GLN A 149 -10.99 -18.22 5.81
CA GLN A 149 -12.18 -17.64 5.19
C GLN A 149 -12.52 -18.24 3.82
N VAL A 150 -11.52 -18.60 3.00
CA VAL A 150 -11.73 -19.09 1.64
C VAL A 150 -11.67 -20.61 1.49
N GLY A 151 -11.05 -21.29 2.43
CA GLY A 151 -10.82 -22.74 2.39
C GLY A 151 -11.95 -23.60 2.96
N GLY A 152 -12.95 -22.98 3.58
CA GLY A 152 -14.09 -23.66 4.18
C GLY A 152 -15.14 -24.02 3.14
#